data_f8369da3450f715fefb79e44f84725db
#
_entry.id   f8369da3450f715fefb79e44f84725db
#
_cell.length_a   1.000
_cell.length_b   1.000
_cell.length_c   1.000
_cell.angle_alpha   90.00
_cell.angle_beta   90.00
_cell.angle_gamma   90.00
#
_symmetry.space_group_name_H-M   'P 1'
#
loop_
_entity.id
_entity.type
_entity.pdbx_description
1 polymer ?
#
loop_
_entity_poly.entity_id
_entity_poly.type
_entity_poly.pdbx_seq_one_letter_code
_entity_poly.pdbx_strand_id
1 'polypeptide(L)'
;RELASLLPWAEWSRVEFATFIVKRAESRQSSGARPPGPSVFRDGRTLVVWPTKLSLAPILAERVQEALQTLNVRPQPADLRLLADWPRPAVATYPWDREDLEWS
;
A
#
# COMPACT_ATOMS: atom_id res chain seq x y z
N ARG A 1 -9.53 9.58 -24.93
CA ARG A 1 -8.71 9.43 -26.17
C ARG A 1 -7.34 8.82 -25.87
N GLU A 2 -6.66 9.26 -24.78
CA GLU A 2 -5.32 8.78 -24.41
C GLU A 2 -5.31 7.26 -24.10
N LEU A 3 -6.28 6.78 -23.29
CA LEU A 3 -6.38 5.35 -22.96
C LEU A 3 -6.61 4.49 -24.21
N ALA A 4 -7.37 4.97 -25.19
CA ALA A 4 -7.62 4.24 -26.43
C ALA A 4 -6.33 4.10 -27.27
N SER A 5 -5.38 5.02 -27.18
CA SER A 5 -4.09 4.89 -27.84
C SER A 5 -3.15 3.92 -27.14
N LEU A 6 -3.24 3.81 -25.82
CA LEU A 6 -2.43 2.90 -25.01
C LEU A 6 -2.93 1.45 -25.05
N LEU A 7 -4.25 1.27 -25.16
CA LEU A 7 -4.91 -0.02 -25.13
C LEU A 7 -5.84 -0.17 -26.35
N PRO A 8 -5.30 -0.27 -27.56
CA PRO A 8 -6.11 -0.23 -28.81
C PRO A 8 -7.01 -1.45 -29.00
N TRP A 9 -6.78 -2.52 -28.27
CA TRP A 9 -7.61 -3.73 -28.30
C TRP A 9 -8.85 -3.66 -27.40
N ALA A 10 -8.97 -2.63 -26.54
CA ALA A 10 -10.10 -2.50 -25.64
C ALA A 10 -11.30 -1.82 -26.33
N GLU A 11 -12.48 -2.35 -26.09
CA GLU A 11 -13.73 -1.77 -26.60
C GLU A 11 -14.23 -0.66 -25.64
N TRP A 12 -13.77 0.54 -25.88
CA TRP A 12 -14.02 1.70 -24.99
C TRP A 12 -15.45 2.22 -25.02
N SER A 13 -16.25 1.86 -26.00
CA SER A 13 -17.66 2.27 -26.11
C SER A 13 -18.55 1.70 -24.99
N ARG A 14 -18.06 0.70 -24.27
CA ARG A 14 -18.78 0.03 -23.19
C ARG A 14 -18.16 0.26 -21.82
N VAL A 15 -17.18 1.17 -21.73
CA VAL A 15 -16.46 1.46 -20.50
C VAL A 15 -17.00 2.73 -19.87
N GLU A 16 -17.43 2.61 -18.63
CA GLU A 16 -17.82 3.73 -17.78
C GLU A 16 -16.68 4.07 -16.83
N PHE A 17 -16.59 5.33 -16.45
CA PHE A 17 -15.55 5.83 -15.56
C PHE A 17 -16.18 6.44 -14.31
N ALA A 18 -15.56 6.19 -13.15
CA ALA A 18 -15.89 6.89 -11.93
C ALA A 18 -14.62 7.41 -11.25
N THR A 19 -14.74 8.52 -10.56
CA THR A 19 -13.64 9.13 -9.81
C THR A 19 -13.99 9.14 -8.33
N PHE A 20 -13.05 8.71 -7.51
CA PHE A 20 -13.19 8.81 -6.06
C PHE A 20 -11.91 9.35 -5.43
N ILE A 21 -12.06 10.08 -4.33
CA ILE A 21 -10.97 10.68 -3.59
C ILE A 21 -10.68 9.82 -2.37
N VAL A 22 -9.41 9.46 -2.20
CA VAL A 22 -8.93 8.75 -1.01
C VAL A 22 -7.87 9.55 -0.29
N LYS A 23 -7.90 9.50 1.05
CA LYS A 23 -6.83 10.03 1.88
C LYS A 23 -5.80 8.92 2.08
N ARG A 24 -4.55 9.22 1.78
CA ARG A 24 -3.44 8.29 1.96
C ARG A 24 -2.40 8.89 2.89
N ALA A 25 -2.03 8.15 3.93
CA ALA A 25 -0.92 8.53 4.79
C ALA A 25 0.41 8.26 4.07
N GLU A 26 1.29 9.24 4.08
CA GLU A 26 2.67 9.11 3.57
C GLU A 26 3.62 9.82 4.53
N SER A 27 4.90 9.43 4.51
CA SER A 27 5.91 10.10 5.31
C SER A 27 6.10 11.54 4.83
N ARG A 28 6.13 12.47 5.79
CA ARG A 28 6.33 13.90 5.47
C ARG A 28 7.72 14.14 4.88
N GLN A 29 7.77 14.87 3.78
CA GLN A 29 9.00 15.37 3.18
C GLN A 29 9.09 16.88 3.40
N SER A 30 10.29 17.39 3.61
CA SER A 30 10.53 18.84 3.75
C SER A 30 10.13 19.63 2.52
N SER A 31 10.25 19.03 1.35
CA SER A 31 9.84 19.61 0.06
C SER A 31 8.33 19.62 -0.18
N GLY A 32 7.53 18.95 0.68
CA GLY A 32 6.12 18.69 0.44
C GLY A 32 5.84 17.70 -0.69
N ALA A 33 6.86 17.24 -1.38
CA ALA A 33 6.72 16.25 -2.45
C ALA A 33 6.48 14.84 -1.89
N ARG A 34 6.00 13.97 -2.76
CA ARG A 34 5.84 12.56 -2.44
C ARG A 34 7.21 11.89 -2.24
N PRO A 35 7.37 11.02 -1.23
CA PRO A 35 8.61 10.28 -1.06
C PRO A 35 8.98 9.46 -2.32
N PRO A 36 10.25 9.51 -2.75
CA PRO A 36 10.68 8.78 -3.96
C PRO A 36 10.75 7.27 -3.76
N GLY A 37 10.80 6.80 -2.52
CA GLY A 37 10.93 5.39 -2.18
C GLY A 37 10.25 5.04 -0.86
N PRO A 38 10.34 3.77 -0.43
CA PRO A 38 9.80 3.34 0.85
C PRO A 38 10.56 3.97 2.01
N SER A 39 9.85 4.21 3.10
CA SER A 39 10.40 4.82 4.31
C SER A 39 10.34 3.84 5.48
N VAL A 40 11.41 3.79 6.27
CA VAL A 40 11.50 3.03 7.52
C VAL A 40 11.94 4.00 8.61
N PHE A 41 11.11 4.14 9.64
CA PHE A 41 11.40 4.97 10.80
C PHE A 41 11.41 4.10 12.05
N ARG A 42 12.36 4.38 12.93
CA ARG A 42 12.42 3.72 14.23
C ARG A 42 11.90 4.66 15.30
N ASP A 43 10.98 4.14 16.11
CA ASP A 43 10.51 4.78 17.33
C ASP A 43 10.66 3.76 18.50
N GLY A 44 11.70 3.93 19.30
CA GLY A 44 12.03 2.99 20.37
C GLY A 44 12.23 1.56 19.86
N ARG A 45 11.27 0.68 20.16
CA ARG A 45 11.24 -0.73 19.75
C ARG A 45 10.30 -1.00 18.54
N THR A 46 9.71 0.04 18.01
CA THR A 46 8.79 -0.03 16.88
C THR A 46 9.47 0.41 15.59
N LEU A 47 9.25 -0.32 14.50
CA LEU A 47 9.57 0.12 13.14
C LEU A 47 8.27 0.53 12.47
N VAL A 48 8.22 1.79 12.03
CA VAL A 48 7.10 2.34 11.27
C VAL A 48 7.52 2.38 9.81
N VAL A 49 6.74 1.74 8.94
CA VAL A 49 7.12 1.52 7.55
C VAL A 49 6.00 1.93 6.60
N TRP A 50 6.38 2.56 5.49
CA TRP A 50 5.46 2.96 4.42
C TRP A 50 5.98 2.55 3.06
N PRO A 51 5.27 1.68 2.35
CA PRO A 51 5.44 1.54 0.91
C PRO A 51 4.66 2.67 0.21
N THR A 52 5.33 3.50 -0.56
CA THR A 52 4.65 4.53 -1.36
C THR A 52 3.87 3.93 -2.53
N LYS A 53 4.27 2.75 -2.98
CA LYS A 53 3.63 1.93 -4.01
C LYS A 53 3.79 0.46 -3.64
N LEU A 54 2.83 -0.37 -3.99
CA LEU A 54 2.90 -1.83 -3.75
C LEU A 54 4.13 -2.45 -4.44
N SER A 55 4.49 -1.96 -5.62
CA SER A 55 5.70 -2.38 -6.35
C SER A 55 7.02 -2.14 -5.59
N LEU A 56 7.01 -1.30 -4.56
CA LEU A 56 8.17 -1.03 -3.70
C LEU A 56 8.21 -1.93 -2.46
N ALA A 57 7.24 -2.82 -2.28
CA ALA A 57 7.20 -3.73 -1.12
C ALA A 57 8.46 -4.62 -0.99
N PRO A 58 9.06 -5.16 -2.05
CA PRO A 58 10.31 -5.91 -1.94
C PRO A 58 11.45 -5.06 -1.37
N ILE A 59 11.62 -3.84 -1.88
CA ILE A 59 12.66 -2.91 -1.39
C ILE A 59 12.40 -2.53 0.06
N LEU A 60 11.13 -2.34 0.43
CA LEU A 60 10.77 -2.09 1.83
C LEU A 60 11.13 -3.26 2.73
N ALA A 61 10.89 -4.50 2.30
CA ALA A 61 11.23 -5.71 3.03
C ALA A 61 12.74 -5.81 3.29
N GLU A 62 13.57 -5.52 2.29
CA GLU A 62 15.03 -5.47 2.43
C GLU A 62 15.46 -4.44 3.49
N ARG A 63 14.92 -3.22 3.44
CA ARG A 63 15.23 -2.17 4.43
C ARG A 63 14.78 -2.54 5.83
N VAL A 64 13.64 -3.20 5.99
CA VAL A 64 13.18 -3.70 7.28
C VAL A 64 14.14 -4.78 7.80
N GLN A 65 14.56 -5.69 6.94
CA GLN A 65 15.52 -6.73 7.30
C GLN A 65 16.86 -6.13 7.77
N GLU A 66 17.40 -5.15 7.07
CA GLU A 66 18.60 -4.41 7.46
C GLU A 66 18.43 -3.73 8.83
N ALA A 67 17.28 -3.08 9.05
CA ALA A 67 16.96 -2.45 10.33
C ALA A 67 16.91 -3.47 11.47
N LEU A 68 16.30 -4.64 11.25
CA LEU A 68 16.25 -5.72 12.24
C LEU A 68 17.62 -6.31 12.54
N GLN A 69 18.50 -6.46 11.54
CA GLN A 69 19.87 -6.90 11.74
C GLN A 69 20.67 -5.90 12.60
N THR A 70 20.52 -4.60 12.32
CA THR A 70 21.15 -3.52 13.12
C THR A 70 20.69 -3.56 14.58
N LEU A 71 19.45 -4.00 14.82
CA LEU A 71 18.88 -4.15 16.17
C LEU A 71 19.23 -5.49 16.84
N ASN A 72 20.03 -6.34 16.19
CA ASN A 72 20.34 -7.71 16.64
C ASN A 72 19.09 -8.56 16.88
N VAL A 73 17.99 -8.27 16.17
CA VAL A 73 16.78 -9.08 16.22
C VAL A 73 17.01 -10.33 15.37
N ARG A 74 16.97 -11.49 16.02
CA ARG A 74 17.09 -12.78 15.32
C ARG A 74 15.70 -13.36 15.05
N PRO A 75 15.46 -13.90 13.85
CA PRO A 75 14.22 -14.60 13.58
C PRO A 75 14.07 -15.79 14.52
N GLN A 76 12.87 -15.98 15.02
CA GLN A 76 12.48 -17.14 15.80
C GLN A 76 11.32 -17.83 15.07
N PRO A 77 11.17 -19.15 15.20
CA PRO A 77 9.97 -19.82 14.71
C PRO A 77 8.73 -19.15 15.29
N ALA A 78 7.82 -18.70 14.44
CA ALA A 78 6.57 -18.08 14.87
C ALA A 78 5.52 -19.18 15.09
N ASP A 79 4.88 -19.18 16.26
CA ASP A 79 3.69 -19.97 16.49
C ASP A 79 2.46 -19.17 16.03
N LEU A 80 2.03 -19.40 14.79
CA LEU A 80 0.89 -18.72 14.21
C LEU A 80 -0.44 -19.02 14.91
N ARG A 81 -0.51 -20.07 15.74
CA ARG A 81 -1.69 -20.39 16.54
C ARG A 81 -2.00 -19.29 17.54
N LEU A 82 -0.99 -18.55 17.99
CA LEU A 82 -1.16 -17.38 18.85
C LEU A 82 -1.97 -16.25 18.20
N LEU A 83 -2.12 -16.26 16.88
CA LEU A 83 -2.89 -15.29 16.12
C LEU A 83 -4.30 -15.79 15.74
N ALA A 84 -4.66 -17.02 16.15
CA ALA A 84 -5.93 -17.63 15.74
C ALA A 84 -7.14 -16.83 16.21
N ASP A 85 -7.06 -16.26 17.43
CA ASP A 85 -8.14 -15.49 18.06
C ASP A 85 -8.06 -13.98 17.76
N TRP A 86 -7.11 -13.56 16.94
CA TRP A 86 -7.03 -12.16 16.57
C TRP A 86 -8.23 -11.76 15.69
N PRO A 87 -8.86 -10.59 15.98
CA PRO A 87 -9.96 -10.10 15.17
C PRO A 87 -9.49 -9.89 13.74
N ARG A 88 -10.24 -10.44 12.81
CA ARG A 88 -10.00 -10.23 11.38
C ARG A 88 -10.84 -9.05 10.93
N PRO A 89 -10.22 -7.97 10.41
CA PRO A 89 -10.97 -6.86 9.86
C PRO A 89 -11.81 -7.35 8.67
N ALA A 90 -12.96 -6.72 8.48
CA ALA A 90 -13.76 -6.94 7.28
C ALA A 90 -12.96 -6.51 6.03
N VAL A 91 -13.16 -7.23 4.94
CA VAL A 91 -12.62 -6.81 3.64
C VAL A 91 -13.32 -5.53 3.23
N ALA A 92 -12.54 -4.53 2.81
CA ALA A 92 -13.11 -3.28 2.30
C ALA A 92 -13.94 -3.55 1.04
N THR A 93 -15.07 -2.86 0.92
CA THR A 93 -15.88 -2.87 -0.31
C THR A 93 -15.03 -2.33 -1.47
N TYR A 94 -15.14 -2.97 -2.62
CA TYR A 94 -14.45 -2.47 -3.81
C TYR A 94 -14.96 -1.08 -4.20
N PRO A 95 -14.09 -0.22 -4.72
CA PRO A 95 -14.52 1.13 -5.14
C PRO A 95 -15.68 1.10 -6.13
N TRP A 96 -15.71 0.13 -7.05
CA TRP A 96 -16.78 -0.01 -8.07
C TRP A 96 -18.10 -0.54 -7.54
N ASP A 97 -18.15 -1.07 -6.32
CA ASP A 97 -19.37 -1.51 -5.65
C ASP A 97 -19.96 -0.41 -4.74
N ARG A 98 -19.37 0.79 -4.78
CA ARG A 98 -19.83 1.90 -3.94
C ARG A 98 -21.02 2.61 -4.60
N GLU A 99 -22.07 2.79 -3.82
CA GLU A 99 -23.30 3.47 -4.26
C GLU A 99 -23.13 5.00 -4.44
N ASP A 100 -22.08 5.58 -3.84
CA ASP A 100 -21.80 7.01 -3.88
C ASP A 100 -20.93 7.44 -5.09
N LEU A 101 -20.64 6.53 -6.02
CA LEU A 101 -19.90 6.84 -7.23
C LEU A 101 -20.84 7.17 -8.39
N GLU A 102 -20.58 8.28 -9.04
CA GLU A 102 -21.21 8.64 -10.30
C GLU A 102 -20.41 8.06 -11.47
N TRP A 103 -21.05 7.24 -12.28
CA TRP A 103 -20.46 6.61 -13.46
C TRP A 103 -20.83 7.37 -14.73
N SER A 104 -19.88 7.62 -15.62
CA SER A 104 -20.06 8.37 -16.87
C SER A 104 -19.22 7.79 -18.02
#